data_912aaad62a2ca73f232108f438c92864
#
_entry.id   912aaad62a2ca73f232108f438c92864
#
_cell.length_a   1.000
_cell.length_b   1.000
_cell.length_c   1.000
_cell.angle_alpha   90.00
_cell.angle_beta   90.00
_cell.angle_gamma   90.00
#
_symmetry.space_group_name_H-M   'P 1'
#
loop_
_entity.id
_entity.type
_entity.pdbx_description
1 polymer ?
#
loop_
_entity_poly.entity_id
_entity_poly.type
_entity_poly.pdbx_seq_one_letter_code
_entity_poly.pdbx_strand_id
1 'polypeptide(L)'
;MTTVKAVLLGLFCLSLFLQPKKIKIYMIGDSTMANKTAKVYPETGWGQVLHEYFNDDVVISNHAQNGKSTKSFITENRWQRVADSLQEGDYVFIQFGHNDEKVDKPGIGATPEEYRANLVRFITEARAKKAIPILLTPIMRRSFYKGEFHDTHGLYPDVVRNLAAEYKVPLIDMHRKSEALLKTYGDEPSKQLFNWADSGAYAGFPAGVKDNTHFNLAGAHKMAELAVEGIRDLQLPLTAWLKK
;
A
#
# COMPACT_ATOMS: atom_id res chain seq x y z
N MET A 1 -66.83 44.90 7.38
CA MET A 1 -65.89 44.19 8.26
C MET A 1 -65.28 43.06 7.47
N THR A 2 -64.08 43.28 6.94
CA THR A 2 -63.41 42.34 6.05
C THR A 2 -62.21 41.75 6.81
N THR A 3 -62.31 40.48 7.15
CA THR A 3 -61.25 39.70 7.87
C THR A 3 -60.18 39.26 6.91
N VAL A 4 -58.96 39.82 7.08
CA VAL A 4 -57.77 39.39 6.37
C VAL A 4 -57.20 38.16 7.06
N LYS A 5 -57.18 37.01 6.37
CA LYS A 5 -56.49 35.81 6.83
C LYS A 5 -55.02 35.88 6.42
N ALA A 6 -54.14 36.03 7.42
CA ALA A 6 -52.69 35.94 7.23
C ALA A 6 -52.34 34.44 7.04
N VAL A 7 -51.77 34.12 5.89
CA VAL A 7 -51.14 32.80 5.62
C VAL A 7 -49.67 32.91 6.01
N LEU A 8 -49.29 32.25 7.11
CA LEU A 8 -47.89 32.07 7.49
C LEU A 8 -47.30 30.92 6.64
N LEU A 9 -46.47 31.28 5.65
CA LEU A 9 -45.67 30.36 4.87
C LEU A 9 -44.39 30.03 5.69
N GLY A 10 -44.42 28.86 6.35
CA GLY A 10 -43.24 28.35 7.06
C GLY A 10 -42.18 27.89 6.05
N LEU A 11 -41.07 28.64 5.93
CA LEU A 11 -39.86 28.15 5.23
C LEU A 11 -39.22 27.04 6.07
N PHE A 12 -39.44 25.80 5.65
CA PHE A 12 -38.71 24.64 6.17
C PHE A 12 -37.33 24.61 5.48
N CYS A 13 -36.32 25.25 6.11
CA CYS A 13 -34.94 25.11 5.69
C CYS A 13 -34.49 23.68 5.93
N LEU A 14 -34.53 22.84 4.89
CA LEU A 14 -33.94 21.52 4.87
C LEU A 14 -32.41 21.69 4.78
N SER A 15 -31.73 21.85 5.93
CA SER A 15 -30.30 21.78 6.00
C SER A 15 -29.87 20.36 5.64
N LEU A 16 -29.55 20.13 4.37
CA LEU A 16 -28.83 18.94 3.92
C LEU A 16 -27.46 18.97 4.65
N PHE A 17 -27.35 18.22 5.73
CA PHE A 17 -26.06 17.89 6.32
C PHE A 17 -25.30 17.04 5.28
N LEU A 18 -24.53 17.71 4.42
CA LEU A 18 -23.54 17.03 3.59
C LEU A 18 -22.55 16.39 4.56
N GLN A 19 -22.61 15.08 4.72
CA GLN A 19 -21.59 14.34 5.44
C GLN A 19 -20.26 14.64 4.75
N PRO A 20 -19.21 15.04 5.47
CA PRO A 20 -17.91 15.28 4.86
C PRO A 20 -17.49 14.03 4.11
N LYS A 21 -17.04 14.21 2.86
CA LYS A 21 -16.55 13.09 2.02
C LYS A 21 -15.35 12.46 2.74
N LYS A 22 -15.45 11.17 3.06
CA LYS A 22 -14.32 10.43 3.63
C LYS A 22 -13.16 10.41 2.65
N ILE A 23 -11.95 10.53 3.16
CA ILE A 23 -10.72 10.34 2.39
C ILE A 23 -10.59 8.86 2.06
N LYS A 24 -10.36 8.53 0.80
CA LYS A 24 -10.17 7.15 0.41
C LYS A 24 -8.73 6.93 -0.08
N ILE A 25 -8.10 5.88 0.45
CA ILE A 25 -6.77 5.43 0.05
C ILE A 25 -6.93 4.08 -0.64
N TYR A 26 -6.74 4.06 -1.95
CA TYR A 26 -6.61 2.85 -2.72
C TYR A 26 -5.18 2.35 -2.63
N MET A 27 -5.00 1.08 -2.34
CA MET A 27 -3.68 0.46 -2.30
C MET A 27 -3.58 -0.59 -3.39
N ILE A 28 -2.60 -0.45 -4.27
CA ILE A 28 -2.29 -1.44 -5.31
C ILE A 28 -0.87 -1.94 -5.12
N GLY A 29 -0.70 -3.26 -5.19
CA GLY A 29 0.59 -3.86 -4.87
C GLY A 29 0.58 -5.39 -4.92
N ASP A 30 1.66 -5.94 -4.41
CA ASP A 30 1.93 -7.38 -4.36
C ASP A 30 1.56 -8.02 -3.00
N SER A 31 2.11 -9.21 -2.76
CA SER A 31 1.84 -10.01 -1.55
C SER A 31 2.29 -9.38 -0.24
N THR A 32 3.27 -8.47 -0.26
CA THR A 32 3.78 -7.82 0.95
C THR A 32 2.77 -6.82 1.53
N MET A 33 1.93 -6.25 0.65
CA MET A 33 0.87 -5.31 1.00
C MET A 33 -0.50 -5.97 1.15
N ALA A 34 -0.76 -7.10 0.47
CA ALA A 34 -2.07 -7.72 0.31
C ALA A 34 -2.70 -8.19 1.62
N ASN A 35 -4.03 -8.11 1.70
CA ASN A 35 -4.78 -8.76 2.77
C ASN A 35 -4.60 -10.29 2.70
N LYS A 36 -4.42 -10.92 3.87
CA LYS A 36 -4.28 -12.35 4.01
C LYS A 36 -5.55 -12.96 4.62
N THR A 37 -5.81 -14.20 4.23
CA THR A 37 -6.91 -14.96 4.83
C THR A 37 -6.46 -15.61 6.15
N ALA A 38 -7.40 -15.92 7.03
CA ALA A 38 -7.11 -16.62 8.28
C ALA A 38 -6.39 -17.97 8.09
N LYS A 39 -6.51 -18.58 6.88
CA LYS A 39 -5.85 -19.86 6.56
C LYS A 39 -4.33 -19.80 6.56
N VAL A 40 -3.77 -18.64 6.32
CA VAL A 40 -2.31 -18.43 6.28
C VAL A 40 -1.80 -17.59 7.46
N TYR A 41 -2.61 -17.48 8.52
CA TYR A 41 -2.16 -16.84 9.75
C TYR A 41 -0.91 -17.57 10.31
N PRO A 42 0.18 -16.87 10.71
CA PRO A 42 0.29 -15.44 11.04
C PRO A 42 0.71 -14.54 9.85
N GLU A 43 0.80 -15.06 8.63
CA GLU A 43 1.16 -14.21 7.48
C GLU A 43 0.18 -13.03 7.35
N THR A 44 0.72 -11.81 7.30
CA THR A 44 -0.04 -10.56 7.27
C THR A 44 0.62 -9.57 6.32
N GLY A 45 -0.15 -8.96 5.42
CA GLY A 45 0.37 -7.86 4.59
C GLY A 45 0.28 -6.53 5.34
N TRP A 46 1.25 -5.64 5.14
CA TRP A 46 1.27 -4.37 5.85
C TRP A 46 0.06 -3.46 5.52
N GLY A 47 -0.48 -3.58 4.31
CA GLY A 47 -1.69 -2.85 3.94
C GLY A 47 -2.95 -3.32 4.68
N GLN A 48 -2.93 -4.53 5.20
CA GLN A 48 -4.04 -5.08 5.99
C GLN A 48 -4.22 -4.35 7.33
N VAL A 49 -3.13 -3.91 7.94
CA VAL A 49 -3.14 -3.24 9.25
C VAL A 49 -3.07 -1.72 9.15
N LEU A 50 -2.86 -1.15 7.97
CA LEU A 50 -2.66 0.29 7.78
C LEU A 50 -3.85 1.12 8.29
N HIS A 51 -5.07 0.59 8.21
CA HIS A 51 -6.28 1.28 8.69
C HIS A 51 -6.24 1.62 10.18
N GLU A 52 -5.48 0.88 10.97
CA GLU A 52 -5.35 1.08 12.41
C GLU A 52 -4.63 2.39 12.76
N TYR A 53 -3.87 2.95 11.82
CA TYR A 53 -3.10 4.18 11.98
C TYR A 53 -3.85 5.45 11.57
N PHE A 54 -5.04 5.30 10.99
CA PHE A 54 -5.89 6.43 10.58
C PHE A 54 -7.15 6.53 11.42
N ASN A 55 -7.70 7.74 11.52
CA ASN A 55 -9.02 7.95 12.13
C ASN A 55 -10.15 7.47 11.20
N ASP A 56 -11.40 7.55 11.68
CA ASP A 56 -12.58 7.02 10.98
C ASP A 56 -12.98 7.81 9.72
N ASP A 57 -12.33 8.95 9.45
CA ASP A 57 -12.55 9.74 8.23
C ASP A 57 -11.79 9.19 7.02
N VAL A 58 -10.89 8.21 7.24
CA VAL A 58 -10.14 7.54 6.18
C VAL A 58 -10.65 6.13 5.94
N VAL A 59 -10.85 5.79 4.68
CA VAL A 59 -11.20 4.44 4.22
C VAL A 59 -10.03 3.85 3.45
N ILE A 60 -9.46 2.76 3.95
CA ILE A 60 -8.44 1.99 3.22
C ILE A 60 -9.12 0.96 2.31
N SER A 61 -8.88 1.06 1.01
CA SER A 61 -9.34 0.13 -0.01
C SER A 61 -8.15 -0.65 -0.57
N ASN A 62 -7.80 -1.76 0.09
CA ASN A 62 -6.61 -2.54 -0.27
C ASN A 62 -6.94 -3.53 -1.40
N HIS A 63 -6.42 -3.26 -2.59
CA HIS A 63 -6.53 -4.08 -3.81
C HIS A 63 -5.26 -4.86 -4.12
N ALA A 64 -4.22 -4.75 -3.28
CA ALA A 64 -3.00 -5.52 -3.44
C ALA A 64 -3.30 -7.03 -3.41
N GLN A 65 -2.54 -7.81 -4.17
CA GLN A 65 -2.84 -9.22 -4.35
C GLN A 65 -1.56 -10.07 -4.41
N ASN A 66 -1.61 -11.23 -3.77
CA ASN A 66 -0.50 -12.19 -3.77
C ASN A 66 -0.05 -12.55 -5.19
N GLY A 67 1.26 -12.53 -5.42
CA GLY A 67 1.88 -12.95 -6.68
C GLY A 67 1.71 -11.97 -7.84
N LYS A 68 1.15 -10.78 -7.61
CA LYS A 68 0.94 -9.80 -8.70
C LYS A 68 2.12 -8.86 -8.87
N SER A 69 2.41 -8.58 -10.14
CA SER A 69 3.32 -7.56 -10.63
C SER A 69 2.55 -6.40 -11.25
N THR A 70 3.21 -5.33 -11.64
CA THR A 70 2.58 -4.26 -12.42
C THR A 70 1.97 -4.79 -13.71
N LYS A 71 2.69 -5.69 -14.42
CA LYS A 71 2.23 -6.33 -15.66
C LYS A 71 0.96 -7.14 -15.46
N SER A 72 0.97 -8.08 -14.51
CA SER A 72 -0.20 -8.92 -14.26
C SER A 72 -1.38 -8.13 -13.68
N PHE A 73 -1.13 -7.07 -12.92
CA PHE A 73 -2.16 -6.19 -12.42
C PHE A 73 -2.91 -5.46 -13.54
N ILE A 74 -2.21 -5.10 -14.62
CA ILE A 74 -2.78 -4.51 -15.83
C ILE A 74 -3.52 -5.57 -16.66
N THR A 75 -2.85 -6.68 -16.98
CA THR A 75 -3.38 -7.69 -17.90
C THR A 75 -4.61 -8.42 -17.37
N GLU A 76 -4.75 -8.50 -16.04
CA GLU A 76 -5.93 -9.07 -15.37
C GLU A 76 -7.03 -8.03 -15.11
N ASN A 77 -6.95 -6.83 -15.70
CA ASN A 77 -7.88 -5.72 -15.49
C ASN A 77 -8.07 -5.30 -14.03
N ARG A 78 -7.10 -5.59 -13.13
CA ARG A 78 -7.15 -5.20 -11.72
C ARG A 78 -7.00 -3.70 -11.57
N TRP A 79 -6.05 -3.12 -12.29
CA TRP A 79 -5.87 -1.68 -12.33
C TRP A 79 -7.10 -0.97 -12.85
N GLN A 80 -7.70 -1.45 -13.95
CA GLN A 80 -8.87 -0.80 -14.54
C GLN A 80 -10.01 -0.67 -13.54
N ARG A 81 -10.27 -1.72 -12.76
CA ARG A 81 -11.31 -1.68 -11.70
C ARG A 81 -11.05 -0.62 -10.64
N VAL A 82 -9.79 -0.41 -10.26
CA VAL A 82 -9.40 0.65 -9.34
C VAL A 82 -9.57 2.01 -10.01
N ALA A 83 -9.02 2.20 -11.21
CA ALA A 83 -9.07 3.45 -11.96
C ALA A 83 -10.51 3.93 -12.22
N ASP A 84 -11.43 3.00 -12.52
CA ASP A 84 -12.86 3.32 -12.72
C ASP A 84 -13.55 3.79 -11.44
N SER A 85 -13.03 3.39 -10.27
CA SER A 85 -13.59 3.74 -8.96
C SER A 85 -13.02 5.03 -8.38
N LEU A 86 -11.90 5.53 -8.93
CA LEU A 86 -11.22 6.73 -8.41
C LEU A 86 -12.06 7.99 -8.58
N GLN A 87 -12.02 8.82 -7.55
CA GLN A 87 -12.65 10.14 -7.52
C GLN A 87 -11.62 11.22 -7.18
N GLU A 88 -11.95 12.47 -7.49
CA GLU A 88 -11.14 13.62 -7.13
C GLU A 88 -10.84 13.66 -5.62
N GLY A 89 -9.55 13.78 -5.29
CA GLY A 89 -9.05 13.80 -3.91
C GLY A 89 -8.75 12.44 -3.28
N ASP A 90 -9.07 11.33 -3.96
CA ASP A 90 -8.65 10.00 -3.50
C ASP A 90 -7.13 9.84 -3.61
N TYR A 91 -6.53 9.03 -2.75
CA TYR A 91 -5.12 8.67 -2.81
C TYR A 91 -4.94 7.29 -3.42
N VAL A 92 -3.82 7.10 -4.13
CA VAL A 92 -3.44 5.78 -4.67
C VAL A 92 -2.02 5.45 -4.22
N PHE A 93 -1.87 4.49 -3.31
CA PHE A 93 -0.57 3.95 -2.88
C PHE A 93 -0.16 2.84 -3.84
N ILE A 94 0.99 2.98 -4.48
CA ILE A 94 1.47 2.10 -5.56
C ILE A 94 2.78 1.47 -5.11
N GLN A 95 2.77 0.15 -4.79
CA GLN A 95 3.95 -0.61 -4.38
C GLN A 95 4.02 -1.95 -5.09
N PHE A 96 4.99 -2.11 -5.97
CA PHE A 96 5.30 -3.36 -6.68
C PHE A 96 6.82 -3.56 -6.73
N GLY A 97 7.26 -4.70 -7.27
CA GLY A 97 8.65 -5.02 -7.49
C GLY A 97 8.93 -6.52 -7.31
N HIS A 98 8.52 -7.12 -6.19
CA HIS A 98 8.81 -8.51 -5.83
C HIS A 98 8.47 -9.55 -6.89
N ASN A 99 7.50 -9.28 -7.75
CA ASN A 99 7.11 -10.17 -8.83
C ASN A 99 7.54 -9.65 -10.20
N ASP A 100 7.67 -8.33 -10.36
CA ASP A 100 8.18 -7.72 -11.59
C ASP A 100 9.60 -8.19 -11.90
N GLU A 101 10.46 -8.28 -10.90
CA GLU A 101 11.84 -8.76 -11.05
C GLU A 101 11.99 -10.23 -11.49
N LYS A 102 10.91 -11.00 -11.49
CA LYS A 102 10.87 -12.38 -12.00
C LYS A 102 10.72 -12.38 -13.53
N VAL A 103 11.65 -11.73 -14.23
CA VAL A 103 11.59 -11.50 -15.68
C VAL A 103 11.48 -12.77 -16.53
N ASP A 104 11.93 -13.88 -15.99
CA ASP A 104 11.85 -15.23 -16.57
C ASP A 104 10.45 -15.86 -16.46
N LYS A 105 9.51 -15.23 -15.73
CA LYS A 105 8.14 -15.72 -15.58
C LYS A 105 7.18 -15.02 -16.54
N PRO A 106 6.76 -15.67 -17.64
CA PRO A 106 5.81 -15.07 -18.59
C PRO A 106 4.51 -14.61 -17.90
N GLY A 107 4.01 -13.44 -18.28
CA GLY A 107 2.76 -12.86 -17.73
C GLY A 107 2.89 -12.24 -16.34
N ILE A 108 4.03 -12.43 -15.65
CA ILE A 108 4.31 -11.89 -14.31
C ILE A 108 5.49 -10.94 -14.38
N GLY A 109 6.66 -11.43 -14.79
CA GLY A 109 7.88 -10.63 -14.86
C GLY A 109 7.74 -9.43 -15.80
N ALA A 110 8.34 -8.32 -15.44
CA ALA A 110 8.44 -7.10 -16.24
C ALA A 110 9.87 -6.60 -16.18
N THR A 111 10.49 -6.30 -17.33
CA THR A 111 11.80 -5.67 -17.34
C THR A 111 11.74 -4.31 -16.64
N PRO A 112 12.88 -3.71 -16.23
CA PRO A 112 12.86 -2.37 -15.64
C PRO A 112 12.15 -1.33 -16.52
N GLU A 113 12.25 -1.44 -17.85
CA GLU A 113 11.58 -0.57 -18.82
C GLU A 113 10.07 -0.80 -18.83
N GLU A 114 9.62 -2.06 -18.87
CA GLU A 114 8.20 -2.42 -18.78
C GLU A 114 7.61 -1.99 -17.43
N TYR A 115 8.34 -2.24 -16.34
CA TYR A 115 7.95 -1.83 -15.00
C TYR A 115 7.76 -0.32 -14.91
N ARG A 116 8.73 0.45 -15.46
CA ARG A 116 8.62 1.89 -15.56
C ARG A 116 7.37 2.32 -16.34
N ALA A 117 7.14 1.75 -17.51
CA ALA A 117 5.99 2.09 -18.35
C ALA A 117 4.66 1.80 -17.63
N ASN A 118 4.57 0.69 -16.91
CA ASN A 118 3.39 0.32 -16.14
C ASN A 118 3.14 1.31 -14.99
N LEU A 119 4.18 1.71 -14.27
CA LEU A 119 4.07 2.72 -13.20
C LEU A 119 3.65 4.08 -13.75
N VAL A 120 4.19 4.51 -14.90
CA VAL A 120 3.76 5.74 -15.58
C VAL A 120 2.28 5.70 -15.89
N ARG A 121 1.78 4.56 -16.39
CA ARG A 121 0.37 4.36 -16.65
C ARG A 121 -0.47 4.55 -15.37
N PHE A 122 -0.10 3.93 -14.24
CA PHE A 122 -0.81 4.11 -12.98
C PHE A 122 -0.84 5.56 -12.52
N ILE A 123 0.30 6.26 -12.62
CA ILE A 123 0.41 7.67 -12.24
C ILE A 123 -0.50 8.56 -13.11
N THR A 124 -0.42 8.39 -14.43
CA THR A 124 -1.13 9.27 -15.37
C THR A 124 -2.64 9.04 -15.35
N GLU A 125 -3.08 7.78 -15.28
CA GLU A 125 -4.50 7.45 -15.20
C GLU A 125 -5.11 7.86 -13.84
N ALA A 126 -4.37 7.73 -12.72
CA ALA A 126 -4.82 8.25 -11.41
C ALA A 126 -4.99 9.78 -11.46
N ARG A 127 -4.01 10.50 -12.02
CA ARG A 127 -4.09 11.96 -12.16
C ARG A 127 -5.21 12.41 -13.09
N ALA A 128 -5.51 11.66 -14.14
CA ALA A 128 -6.65 11.93 -15.04
C ALA A 128 -8.00 11.90 -14.29
N LYS A 129 -8.09 11.13 -13.20
CA LYS A 129 -9.22 11.12 -12.27
C LYS A 129 -9.11 12.15 -11.14
N LYS A 130 -8.09 13.01 -11.16
CA LYS A 130 -7.73 13.96 -10.10
C LYS A 130 -7.46 13.28 -8.76
N ALA A 131 -7.10 11.98 -8.78
CA ALA A 131 -6.58 11.28 -7.63
C ALA A 131 -5.09 11.56 -7.44
N ILE A 132 -4.60 11.35 -6.24
CA ILE A 132 -3.24 11.70 -5.81
C ILE A 132 -2.41 10.40 -5.72
N PRO A 133 -1.57 10.08 -6.73
CA PRO A 133 -0.69 8.93 -6.65
C PRO A 133 0.44 9.19 -5.66
N ILE A 134 0.79 8.16 -4.89
CA ILE A 134 1.97 8.10 -4.02
C ILE A 134 2.71 6.83 -4.38
N LEU A 135 3.97 6.98 -4.76
CA LEU A 135 4.84 5.86 -5.06
C LEU A 135 5.49 5.33 -3.77
N LEU A 136 5.56 4.01 -3.66
CA LEU A 136 6.32 3.32 -2.63
C LEU A 136 7.31 2.38 -3.31
N THR A 137 8.58 2.43 -2.91
CA THR A 137 9.57 1.43 -3.37
C THR A 137 9.23 0.06 -2.80
N PRO A 138 9.65 -1.06 -3.45
CA PRO A 138 9.48 -2.40 -2.88
C PRO A 138 10.16 -2.48 -1.51
N ILE A 139 9.53 -3.22 -0.58
CA ILE A 139 10.08 -3.45 0.76
C ILE A 139 11.18 -4.51 0.68
N MET A 140 12.23 -4.37 1.48
CA MET A 140 13.32 -5.35 1.53
C MET A 140 12.85 -6.74 1.95
N ARG A 141 13.40 -7.77 1.30
CA ARG A 141 13.41 -9.12 1.85
C ARG A 141 14.45 -9.20 2.95
N ARG A 142 14.22 -10.08 3.91
CA ARG A 142 15.24 -10.46 4.88
C ARG A 142 16.29 -11.33 4.16
N SER A 143 17.39 -10.72 3.75
CA SER A 143 18.48 -11.41 3.06
C SER A 143 19.80 -11.12 3.76
N PHE A 144 20.24 -12.06 4.59
CA PHE A 144 21.53 -12.02 5.27
C PHE A 144 22.41 -13.19 4.83
N TYR A 145 23.66 -12.93 4.61
CA TYR A 145 24.69 -13.93 4.35
C TYR A 145 25.91 -13.63 5.19
N LYS A 146 26.30 -14.58 6.03
CA LYS A 146 27.42 -14.42 7.01
C LYS A 146 27.27 -13.17 7.89
N GLY A 147 26.04 -12.82 8.27
CA GLY A 147 25.72 -11.66 9.10
C GLY A 147 25.61 -10.32 8.35
N GLU A 148 25.96 -10.28 7.07
CA GLU A 148 25.84 -9.08 6.24
C GLU A 148 24.50 -9.06 5.50
N PHE A 149 23.89 -7.88 5.42
CA PHE A 149 22.62 -7.68 4.73
C PHE A 149 22.85 -7.45 3.24
N HIS A 150 22.06 -8.09 2.39
CA HIS A 150 22.13 -7.99 0.94
C HIS A 150 20.80 -7.52 0.33
N ASP A 151 20.88 -6.50 -0.52
CA ASP A 151 19.74 -6.10 -1.36
C ASP A 151 19.48 -7.15 -2.45
N THR A 152 18.21 -7.48 -2.66
CA THR A 152 17.76 -8.47 -3.65
C THR A 152 16.88 -7.88 -4.74
N HIS A 153 16.64 -6.55 -4.75
CA HIS A 153 15.71 -5.91 -5.67
C HIS A 153 16.35 -5.32 -6.92
N GLY A 154 17.70 -5.27 -6.99
CA GLY A 154 18.42 -4.77 -8.15
C GLY A 154 17.98 -3.35 -8.54
N LEU A 155 17.62 -3.15 -9.80
CA LEU A 155 17.30 -1.82 -10.34
C LEU A 155 15.88 -1.31 -10.01
N TYR A 156 14.97 -2.16 -9.54
CA TYR A 156 13.54 -1.80 -9.40
C TYR A 156 13.27 -0.64 -8.44
N PRO A 157 13.94 -0.54 -7.27
CA PRO A 157 13.75 0.63 -6.41
C PRO A 157 14.20 1.94 -7.06
N ASP A 158 15.27 1.91 -7.86
CA ASP A 158 15.77 3.11 -8.54
C ASP A 158 14.84 3.57 -9.67
N VAL A 159 14.19 2.65 -10.35
CA VAL A 159 13.12 3.00 -11.32
C VAL A 159 12.03 3.81 -10.62
N VAL A 160 11.58 3.39 -9.42
CA VAL A 160 10.55 4.11 -8.66
C VAL A 160 11.05 5.49 -8.24
N ARG A 161 12.28 5.60 -7.71
CA ARG A 161 12.89 6.87 -7.29
C ARG A 161 13.00 7.87 -8.45
N ASN A 162 13.49 7.40 -9.60
CA ASN A 162 13.64 8.23 -10.81
C ASN A 162 12.27 8.71 -11.31
N LEU A 163 11.26 7.84 -11.35
CA LEU A 163 9.90 8.23 -11.72
C LEU A 163 9.29 9.24 -10.76
N ALA A 164 9.47 9.05 -9.45
CA ALA A 164 8.98 9.98 -8.45
C ALA A 164 9.51 11.40 -8.69
N ALA A 165 10.82 11.51 -8.97
CA ALA A 165 11.47 12.78 -9.27
C ALA A 165 10.97 13.38 -10.62
N GLU A 166 10.97 12.59 -11.69
CA GLU A 166 10.58 13.01 -13.03
C GLU A 166 9.13 13.49 -13.09
N TYR A 167 8.21 12.71 -12.51
CA TYR A 167 6.78 13.02 -12.53
C TYR A 167 6.33 13.87 -11.33
N LYS A 168 7.23 14.26 -10.44
CA LYS A 168 6.92 15.00 -9.20
C LYS A 168 5.80 14.32 -8.42
N VAL A 169 5.96 13.02 -8.17
CA VAL A 169 5.04 12.20 -7.36
C VAL A 169 5.66 12.03 -5.98
N PRO A 170 4.90 12.21 -4.88
CA PRO A 170 5.40 11.89 -3.56
C PRO A 170 5.91 10.44 -3.49
N LEU A 171 7.09 10.24 -2.87
CA LEU A 171 7.75 8.94 -2.73
C LEU A 171 7.95 8.60 -1.25
N ILE A 172 7.39 7.49 -0.83
CA ILE A 172 7.75 6.84 0.43
C ILE A 172 8.78 5.76 0.11
N ASP A 173 10.05 6.00 0.46
CA ASP A 173 11.13 5.06 0.16
C ASP A 173 11.16 3.89 1.16
N MET A 174 10.19 2.97 0.99
CA MET A 174 10.05 1.79 1.84
C MET A 174 11.28 0.88 1.79
N HIS A 175 11.97 0.86 0.65
CA HIS A 175 13.19 0.08 0.47
C HIS A 175 14.27 0.51 1.46
N ARG A 176 14.64 1.81 1.49
CA ARG A 176 15.64 2.34 2.42
C ARG A 176 15.19 2.27 3.87
N LYS A 177 13.91 2.55 4.15
CA LYS A 177 13.35 2.49 5.50
C LYS A 177 13.39 1.05 6.05
N SER A 178 12.98 0.07 5.27
CA SER A 178 13.01 -1.34 5.68
C SER A 178 14.43 -1.90 5.75
N GLU A 179 15.34 -1.47 4.87
CA GLU A 179 16.76 -1.80 4.96
C GLU A 179 17.35 -1.36 6.31
N ALA A 180 17.15 -0.08 6.67
CA ALA A 180 17.62 0.46 7.94
C ALA A 180 17.06 -0.31 9.13
N LEU A 181 15.75 -0.61 9.09
CA LEU A 181 15.10 -1.41 10.12
C LEU A 181 15.74 -2.80 10.26
N LEU A 182 15.90 -3.53 9.14
CA LEU A 182 16.44 -4.89 9.14
C LEU A 182 17.90 -4.93 9.59
N LYS A 183 18.70 -3.95 9.18
CA LYS A 183 20.10 -3.80 9.65
C LYS A 183 20.17 -3.53 11.16
N THR A 184 19.23 -2.75 11.70
CA THR A 184 19.14 -2.47 13.15
C THR A 184 18.77 -3.74 13.94
N TYR A 185 17.87 -4.55 13.42
CA TYR A 185 17.50 -5.84 14.05
C TYR A 185 18.65 -6.87 13.97
N GLY A 186 19.38 -6.89 12.84
CA GLY A 186 20.35 -7.93 12.54
C GLY A 186 19.71 -9.23 12.05
N ASP A 187 20.56 -10.21 11.69
CA ASP A 187 20.13 -11.46 11.04
C ASP A 187 19.10 -12.23 11.88
N GLU A 188 19.49 -12.82 12.99
CA GLU A 188 18.60 -13.70 13.76
C GLU A 188 17.37 -12.95 14.35
N PRO A 189 17.52 -11.77 15.00
CA PRO A 189 16.37 -11.07 15.56
C PRO A 189 15.36 -10.59 14.53
N SER A 190 15.77 -10.30 13.31
CA SER A 190 14.83 -9.84 12.26
C SER A 190 13.82 -10.91 11.82
N LYS A 191 14.07 -12.20 12.09
CA LYS A 191 13.12 -13.29 11.83
C LYS A 191 11.77 -13.06 12.49
N GLN A 192 11.76 -12.39 13.68
CA GLN A 192 10.52 -12.07 14.41
C GLN A 192 9.55 -11.16 13.65
N LEU A 193 9.99 -10.52 12.57
CA LEU A 193 9.15 -9.67 11.72
C LEU A 193 8.58 -10.44 10.51
N PHE A 194 9.11 -11.60 10.22
CA PHE A 194 8.77 -12.38 9.05
C PHE A 194 7.95 -13.62 9.39
N ASN A 195 7.41 -14.27 8.37
CA ASN A 195 6.60 -15.47 8.57
C ASN A 195 7.52 -16.68 8.83
N TRP A 196 8.04 -16.72 10.04
CA TRP A 196 8.85 -17.79 10.57
C TRP A 196 8.10 -18.46 11.72
N ALA A 197 7.91 -19.77 11.62
CA ALA A 197 7.24 -20.55 12.66
C ALA A 197 7.74 -22.00 12.67
N ASP A 198 7.81 -22.58 13.86
CA ASP A 198 8.12 -23.98 14.05
C ASP A 198 6.94 -24.89 13.65
N SER A 199 7.23 -26.15 13.42
CA SER A 199 6.21 -27.16 13.14
C SER A 199 5.16 -27.20 14.27
N GLY A 200 3.89 -27.19 13.88
CA GLY A 200 2.76 -27.24 14.81
C GLY A 200 2.39 -25.90 15.48
N ALA A 201 3.15 -24.82 15.27
CA ALA A 201 2.86 -23.54 15.89
C ALA A 201 1.57 -22.89 15.37
N TYR A 202 1.26 -23.07 14.06
CA TYR A 202 0.08 -22.50 13.42
C TYR A 202 -0.59 -23.50 12.50
N ALA A 203 -1.91 -23.54 12.52
CA ALA A 203 -2.72 -24.43 11.70
C ALA A 203 -2.49 -24.23 10.18
N GLY A 204 -2.20 -22.99 9.74
CA GLY A 204 -1.89 -22.67 8.35
C GLY A 204 -0.53 -23.19 7.88
N PHE A 205 0.37 -23.51 8.82
CA PHE A 205 1.74 -23.96 8.55
C PHE A 205 2.11 -25.17 9.45
N PRO A 206 1.42 -26.31 9.29
CA PRO A 206 1.60 -27.45 10.19
C PRO A 206 3.02 -28.03 10.18
N ALA A 207 3.75 -27.89 9.08
CA ALA A 207 5.15 -28.29 8.96
C ALA A 207 6.15 -27.18 9.38
N GLY A 208 5.65 -26.05 9.88
CA GLY A 208 6.43 -24.83 10.05
C GLY A 208 6.63 -24.05 8.77
N VAL A 209 7.23 -22.87 8.87
CA VAL A 209 7.53 -21.98 7.74
C VAL A 209 8.79 -21.17 8.01
N LYS A 210 9.59 -20.93 6.97
CA LYS A 210 10.80 -20.09 6.99
C LYS A 210 10.76 -19.16 5.79
N ASP A 211 9.98 -18.08 5.90
CA ASP A 211 9.78 -17.14 4.82
C ASP A 211 10.48 -15.81 5.14
N ASN A 212 11.36 -15.39 4.26
CA ASN A 212 12.14 -14.16 4.37
C ASN A 212 11.54 -12.99 3.55
N THR A 213 10.35 -13.18 3.00
CA THR A 213 9.68 -12.18 2.15
C THR A 213 8.40 -11.66 2.80
N HIS A 214 7.55 -12.57 3.30
CA HIS A 214 6.26 -12.21 3.85
C HIS A 214 6.35 -11.99 5.37
N PHE A 215 5.57 -11.05 5.85
CA PHE A 215 5.56 -10.65 7.26
C PHE A 215 4.57 -11.49 8.06
N ASN A 216 4.84 -11.63 9.33
CA ASN A 216 3.83 -11.93 10.33
C ASN A 216 3.15 -10.63 10.78
N LEU A 217 2.22 -10.70 11.75
CA LEU A 217 1.48 -9.54 12.23
C LEU A 217 2.41 -8.42 12.77
N ALA A 218 3.44 -8.78 13.54
CA ALA A 218 4.40 -7.80 14.08
C ALA A 218 5.19 -7.08 12.96
N GLY A 219 5.64 -7.84 11.96
CA GLY A 219 6.33 -7.26 10.80
C GLY A 219 5.42 -6.40 9.95
N ALA A 220 4.16 -6.80 9.75
CA ALA A 220 3.19 -6.00 9.02
C ALA A 220 2.96 -4.64 9.70
N HIS A 221 2.84 -4.61 11.03
CA HIS A 221 2.77 -3.35 11.79
C HIS A 221 4.03 -2.51 11.63
N LYS A 222 5.23 -3.11 11.71
CA LYS A 222 6.48 -2.36 11.50
C LYS A 222 6.55 -1.73 10.12
N MET A 223 6.13 -2.42 9.06
CA MET A 223 6.10 -1.86 7.71
C MET A 223 5.03 -0.75 7.57
N ALA A 224 3.86 -0.92 8.20
CA ALA A 224 2.84 0.13 8.24
C ALA A 224 3.33 1.38 8.99
N GLU A 225 4.06 1.22 10.11
CA GLU A 225 4.72 2.32 10.83
C GLU A 225 5.69 3.08 9.93
N LEU A 226 6.54 2.39 9.15
CA LEU A 226 7.45 3.02 8.20
C LEU A 226 6.71 3.80 7.09
N ALA A 227 5.58 3.28 6.62
CA ALA A 227 4.75 3.99 5.65
C ALA A 227 4.14 5.26 6.26
N VAL A 228 3.63 5.18 7.49
CA VAL A 228 3.09 6.32 8.25
C VAL A 228 4.18 7.37 8.54
N GLU A 229 5.38 6.93 8.92
CA GLU A 229 6.54 7.80 9.04
C GLU A 229 6.82 8.54 7.73
N GLY A 230 6.83 7.83 6.60
CA GLY A 230 6.99 8.45 5.28
C GLY A 230 5.90 9.48 4.95
N ILE A 231 4.65 9.26 5.35
CA ILE A 231 3.57 10.26 5.21
C ILE A 231 3.90 11.53 6.01
N ARG A 232 4.43 11.37 7.22
CA ARG A 232 4.84 12.51 8.07
C ARG A 232 6.06 13.23 7.52
N ASP A 233 7.10 12.51 7.11
CA ASP A 233 8.34 13.05 6.54
C ASP A 233 8.06 13.93 5.30
N LEU A 234 7.13 13.47 4.45
CA LEU A 234 6.70 14.18 3.25
C LEU A 234 5.69 15.30 3.54
N GLN A 235 5.27 15.47 4.79
CA GLN A 235 4.25 16.44 5.19
C GLN A 235 2.98 16.35 4.33
N LEU A 236 2.60 15.12 3.94
CA LEU A 236 1.42 14.92 3.12
C LEU A 236 0.17 15.40 3.87
N PRO A 237 -0.85 15.92 3.16
CA PRO A 237 -2.13 16.28 3.79
C PRO A 237 -2.75 15.14 4.59
N LEU A 238 -2.46 13.88 4.22
CA LEU A 238 -2.87 12.67 4.95
C LEU A 238 -2.45 12.67 6.43
N THR A 239 -1.42 13.43 6.82
CA THR A 239 -0.97 13.55 8.21
C THR A 239 -2.08 14.04 9.16
N ALA A 240 -3.01 14.84 8.65
CA ALA A 240 -4.15 15.37 9.44
C ALA A 240 -5.12 14.27 9.91
N TRP A 241 -5.13 13.12 9.28
CA TRP A 241 -6.03 11.99 9.59
C TRP A 241 -5.33 10.84 10.30
N LEU A 242 -4.02 10.95 10.56
CA LEU A 242 -3.31 9.94 11.36
C LEU A 242 -3.78 10.01 12.83
N LYS A 243 -3.94 8.84 13.43
CA LYS A 243 -4.15 8.75 14.88
C LYS A 243 -2.94 9.33 15.63
N LYS A 244 -3.23 9.95 16.78
CA LYS A 244 -2.21 10.51 17.68
C LYS A 244 -1.51 9.41 18.46
#